data_7490bb541f24ea934b79e89095533919
#
_entry.id   7490bb541f24ea934b79e89095533919
#
_cell.length_a   1.000
_cell.length_b   1.000
_cell.length_c   1.000
_cell.angle_alpha   90.00
_cell.angle_beta   90.00
_cell.angle_gamma   90.00
#
_symmetry.space_group_name_H-M   'P 1'
#
loop_
_entity.id
_entity.type
_entity.pdbx_description
1 polymer ?
#
loop_
_entity_poly.entity_id
_entity_poly.type
_entity_poly.pdbx_seq_one_letter_code
_entity_poly.pdbx_strand_id
1 'polypeptide(L)'
;AVCCLAVSAQTDSTFYINGSMGRLAARLQLPELGVGGKCHVAVICHGFTSSMDDPVVASVADRLLESGFGVLRFDFNGHGKSEGDFVNMTVPNEIDDAMAAVAFARRLPQAADVSLVGHSQGGVVSAMAAGRLGSGVIKSLVLMAPAAVLKDDALRGNTMGATYDPWHAPEYVALPSGHRLGRAYVQTAVSLPIYETAARYDGPALVVHGMADRVVPYTYGERFAREMPRCELSVVPGDDHVFSGDVENVASAVAEWLVKTLEK
;
A
#
# COMPACT_ATOMS: atom_id res chain seq x y z
N ALA A 1 32.99 -8.64 7.62
CA ALA A 1 32.16 -9.25 6.59
C ALA A 1 30.94 -9.88 7.27
N VAL A 2 29.82 -9.17 7.26
CA VAL A 2 28.53 -9.72 7.68
C VAL A 2 28.06 -10.57 6.51
N CYS A 3 28.05 -11.89 6.69
CA CYS A 3 27.47 -12.82 5.73
C CYS A 3 25.95 -12.63 5.81
N CYS A 4 25.36 -11.87 4.88
CA CYS A 4 23.92 -11.89 4.65
C CYS A 4 23.56 -13.32 4.18
N LEU A 5 23.10 -14.15 5.11
CA LEU A 5 22.40 -15.38 4.75
C LEU A 5 21.06 -14.92 4.15
N ALA A 6 20.93 -15.04 2.84
CA ALA A 6 19.64 -14.89 2.19
C ALA A 6 18.66 -15.88 2.84
N VAL A 7 17.68 -15.40 3.58
CA VAL A 7 16.59 -16.25 4.10
C VAL A 7 15.77 -16.64 2.89
N SER A 8 15.89 -17.89 2.44
CA SER A 8 15.06 -18.40 1.35
C SER A 8 13.64 -18.59 1.89
N ALA A 9 12.63 -18.09 1.18
CA ALA A 9 11.25 -18.39 1.49
C ALA A 9 11.00 -19.91 1.37
N GLN A 10 10.41 -20.53 2.39
CA GLN A 10 9.98 -21.94 2.30
C GLN A 10 8.81 -22.09 1.31
N THR A 11 7.98 -21.07 1.19
CA THR A 11 6.90 -20.99 0.21
C THR A 11 7.05 -19.71 -0.61
N ASP A 12 7.04 -19.84 -1.92
CA ASP A 12 6.95 -18.73 -2.86
C ASP A 12 5.97 -19.16 -3.96
N SER A 13 4.76 -18.65 -3.90
CA SER A 13 3.66 -19.08 -4.76
C SER A 13 2.95 -17.90 -5.39
N THR A 14 2.66 -18.03 -6.68
CA THR A 14 1.79 -17.08 -7.40
C THR A 14 0.43 -17.72 -7.68
N PHE A 15 -0.64 -16.97 -7.50
CA PHE A 15 -2.02 -17.42 -7.66
C PHE A 15 -2.95 -16.22 -7.87
N TYR A 16 -4.24 -16.50 -7.92
CA TYR A 16 -5.26 -15.44 -8.03
C TYR A 16 -6.21 -15.47 -6.85
N ILE A 17 -6.58 -14.27 -6.37
CA ILE A 17 -7.65 -14.05 -5.39
C ILE A 17 -8.77 -13.23 -6.03
N ASN A 18 -10.01 -13.40 -5.59
CA ASN A 18 -11.12 -12.61 -6.11
C ASN A 18 -11.03 -11.18 -5.59
N GLY A 19 -11.03 -10.22 -6.51
CA GLY A 19 -11.05 -8.78 -6.23
C GLY A 19 -12.38 -8.14 -6.60
N SER A 20 -12.39 -6.81 -6.63
CA SER A 20 -13.60 -6.00 -6.88
C SER A 20 -14.09 -6.05 -8.32
N MET A 21 -13.18 -6.17 -9.30
CA MET A 21 -13.49 -6.15 -10.74
C MET A 21 -12.86 -7.33 -11.50
N GLY A 22 -12.65 -8.46 -10.84
CA GLY A 22 -12.00 -9.62 -11.41
C GLY A 22 -10.99 -10.24 -10.46
N ARG A 23 -10.11 -11.10 -10.97
CA ARG A 23 -9.11 -11.79 -10.17
C ARG A 23 -7.86 -10.94 -10.04
N LEU A 24 -7.33 -10.87 -8.82
CA LEU A 24 -6.07 -10.21 -8.49
C LEU A 24 -4.92 -11.21 -8.59
N ALA A 25 -3.92 -10.92 -9.40
CA ALA A 25 -2.68 -11.66 -9.38
C ALA A 25 -1.95 -11.40 -8.05
N ALA A 26 -1.54 -12.46 -7.37
CA ALA A 26 -0.94 -12.37 -6.04
C ALA A 26 0.26 -13.28 -5.91
N ARG A 27 1.21 -12.89 -5.05
CA ARG A 27 2.39 -13.67 -4.67
C ARG A 27 2.45 -13.75 -3.15
N LEU A 28 2.47 -14.97 -2.63
CA LEU A 28 2.64 -15.26 -1.22
C LEU A 28 4.03 -15.84 -0.97
N GLN A 29 4.77 -15.22 -0.08
CA GLN A 29 6.07 -15.70 0.39
C GLN A 29 5.97 -15.91 1.91
N LEU A 30 6.37 -17.10 2.39
CA LEU A 30 6.38 -17.41 3.81
C LEU A 30 7.81 -17.75 4.23
N PRO A 31 8.25 -17.34 5.43
CA PRO A 31 9.52 -17.74 5.98
C PRO A 31 9.54 -19.24 6.28
N GLU A 32 10.69 -19.79 6.60
CA GLU A 32 10.80 -21.16 7.07
C GLU A 32 10.12 -21.27 8.45
N LEU A 33 9.06 -22.07 8.51
CA LEU A 33 8.27 -22.29 9.73
C LEU A 33 8.39 -23.76 10.16
N GLY A 34 8.54 -24.01 11.45
CA GLY A 34 8.41 -25.37 12.00
C GLY A 34 6.99 -25.92 11.83
N VAL A 35 6.79 -27.19 12.15
CA VAL A 35 5.49 -27.87 12.04
C VAL A 35 4.43 -27.13 12.87
N GLY A 36 3.37 -26.67 12.21
CA GLY A 36 2.30 -25.89 12.84
C GLY A 36 2.69 -24.44 13.20
N GLY A 37 3.87 -23.99 12.76
CA GLY A 37 4.36 -22.63 13.01
C GLY A 37 3.50 -21.58 12.35
N LYS A 38 3.48 -20.40 12.96
CA LYS A 38 2.77 -19.21 12.45
C LYS A 38 3.72 -18.03 12.38
N CYS A 39 3.42 -17.11 11.47
CA CYS A 39 4.12 -15.83 11.34
C CYS A 39 3.10 -14.70 11.24
N HIS A 40 3.54 -13.48 11.50
CA HIS A 40 2.80 -12.28 11.10
C HIS A 40 2.83 -12.14 9.59
N VAL A 41 1.71 -11.78 8.96
CA VAL A 41 1.60 -11.62 7.51
C VAL A 41 1.43 -10.15 7.16
N ALA A 42 2.34 -9.62 6.36
CA ALA A 42 2.19 -8.28 5.79
C ALA A 42 1.54 -8.37 4.42
N VAL A 43 0.43 -7.66 4.23
CA VAL A 43 -0.20 -7.42 2.91
C VAL A 43 0.33 -6.10 2.39
N ILE A 44 0.90 -6.08 1.17
CA ILE A 44 1.53 -4.88 0.61
C ILE A 44 0.75 -4.39 -0.61
N CYS A 45 0.39 -3.11 -0.59
CA CYS A 45 -0.36 -2.39 -1.61
C CYS A 45 0.56 -1.45 -2.39
N HIS A 46 0.66 -1.62 -3.71
CA HIS A 46 1.47 -0.79 -4.59
C HIS A 46 0.81 0.56 -4.93
N GLY A 47 1.56 1.46 -5.59
CA GLY A 47 1.09 2.79 -6.00
C GLY A 47 0.32 2.82 -7.31
N PHE A 48 -0.11 4.04 -7.69
CA PHE A 48 -0.79 4.34 -8.95
C PHE A 48 0.08 3.95 -10.16
N THR A 49 -0.51 3.30 -11.16
CA THR A 49 0.19 2.78 -12.37
C THR A 49 1.36 1.83 -12.10
N SER A 50 1.47 1.28 -10.90
CA SER A 50 2.54 0.40 -10.45
C SER A 50 2.12 -1.08 -10.45
N SER A 51 2.85 -1.94 -9.75
CA SER A 51 2.56 -3.36 -9.62
C SER A 51 3.15 -3.92 -8.32
N MET A 52 2.84 -5.18 -8.00
CA MET A 52 3.43 -5.91 -6.86
C MET A 52 4.94 -6.13 -6.98
N ASP A 53 5.52 -5.92 -8.17
CA ASP A 53 6.95 -6.06 -8.44
C ASP A 53 7.68 -4.70 -8.47
N ASP A 54 7.01 -3.61 -8.06
CA ASP A 54 7.61 -2.28 -7.91
C ASP A 54 8.81 -2.33 -6.95
N PRO A 55 9.93 -1.63 -7.23
CA PRO A 55 11.13 -1.67 -6.39
C PRO A 55 10.89 -1.36 -4.91
N VAL A 56 10.07 -0.36 -4.59
CA VAL A 56 9.75 -0.02 -3.19
C VAL A 56 9.00 -1.17 -2.51
N VAL A 57 8.01 -1.74 -3.21
CA VAL A 57 7.21 -2.87 -2.73
C VAL A 57 8.10 -4.10 -2.55
N ALA A 58 9.01 -4.37 -3.50
CA ALA A 58 9.90 -5.52 -3.47
C ALA A 58 10.92 -5.41 -2.32
N SER A 59 11.59 -4.26 -2.16
CA SER A 59 12.55 -4.04 -1.05
C SER A 59 11.89 -4.22 0.33
N VAL A 60 10.69 -3.66 0.52
CA VAL A 60 9.95 -3.84 1.78
C VAL A 60 9.57 -5.30 1.99
N ALA A 61 9.13 -5.99 0.94
CA ALA A 61 8.78 -7.40 1.01
C ALA A 61 9.99 -8.27 1.42
N ASP A 62 11.15 -8.04 0.82
CA ASP A 62 12.37 -8.78 1.09
C ASP A 62 12.84 -8.56 2.55
N ARG A 63 12.83 -7.32 3.04
CA ARG A 63 13.18 -7.02 4.44
C ARG A 63 12.21 -7.60 5.45
N LEU A 64 10.92 -7.60 5.15
CA LEU A 64 9.91 -8.24 6.00
C LEU A 64 10.09 -9.75 6.05
N LEU A 65 10.36 -10.39 4.91
CA LEU A 65 10.64 -11.83 4.84
C LEU A 65 11.90 -12.20 5.63
N GLU A 66 12.99 -11.44 5.49
CA GLU A 66 14.21 -11.58 6.29
C GLU A 66 13.95 -11.42 7.80
N SER A 67 12.96 -10.61 8.17
CA SER A 67 12.53 -10.42 9.56
C SER A 67 11.52 -11.46 10.07
N GLY A 68 11.26 -12.53 9.28
CA GLY A 68 10.38 -13.63 9.67
C GLY A 68 8.89 -13.40 9.41
N PHE A 69 8.51 -12.37 8.65
CA PHE A 69 7.12 -12.16 8.23
C PHE A 69 6.78 -13.04 7.04
N GLY A 70 5.53 -13.48 6.97
CA GLY A 70 4.91 -13.84 5.69
C GLY A 70 4.56 -12.56 4.93
N VAL A 71 4.69 -12.59 3.61
CA VAL A 71 4.40 -11.43 2.76
C VAL A 71 3.43 -11.83 1.65
N LEU A 72 2.32 -11.10 1.56
CA LEU A 72 1.36 -11.18 0.46
C LEU A 72 1.41 -9.88 -0.34
N ARG A 73 1.89 -9.96 -1.58
CA ARG A 73 1.85 -8.88 -2.56
C ARG A 73 0.82 -9.21 -3.63
N PHE A 74 0.18 -8.21 -4.20
CA PHE A 74 -0.79 -8.41 -5.27
C PHE A 74 -0.84 -7.18 -6.18
N ASP A 75 -1.28 -7.38 -7.41
CA ASP A 75 -1.64 -6.29 -8.32
C ASP A 75 -3.10 -5.92 -8.11
N PHE A 76 -3.41 -4.62 -7.98
CA PHE A 76 -4.79 -4.14 -8.00
C PHE A 76 -5.49 -4.46 -9.31
N ASN A 77 -6.83 -4.56 -9.33
CA ASN A 77 -7.57 -4.71 -10.58
C ASN A 77 -7.18 -3.63 -11.59
N GLY A 78 -6.99 -4.05 -12.85
CA GLY A 78 -6.55 -3.19 -13.94
C GLY A 78 -5.06 -2.86 -13.93
N HIS A 79 -4.27 -3.43 -13.00
CA HIS A 79 -2.82 -3.27 -12.92
C HIS A 79 -2.09 -4.60 -13.14
N GLY A 80 -0.84 -4.52 -13.55
CA GLY A 80 0.08 -5.66 -13.65
C GLY A 80 -0.52 -6.86 -14.36
N LYS A 81 -0.64 -7.98 -13.63
CA LYS A 81 -1.17 -9.26 -14.12
C LYS A 81 -2.61 -9.54 -13.66
N SER A 82 -3.23 -8.61 -12.93
CA SER A 82 -4.62 -8.72 -12.49
C SER A 82 -5.60 -8.48 -13.63
N GLU A 83 -6.79 -9.04 -13.49
CA GLU A 83 -7.90 -8.80 -14.42
C GLU A 83 -8.46 -7.38 -14.25
N GLY A 84 -9.31 -6.99 -15.20
CA GLY A 84 -9.89 -5.66 -15.28
C GLY A 84 -9.07 -4.72 -16.17
N ASP A 85 -9.63 -3.57 -16.46
CA ASP A 85 -8.99 -2.53 -17.26
C ASP A 85 -8.67 -1.32 -16.39
N PHE A 86 -7.49 -0.75 -16.51
CA PHE A 86 -7.05 0.42 -15.75
C PHE A 86 -8.02 1.61 -15.86
N VAL A 87 -8.67 1.79 -17.01
CA VAL A 87 -9.67 2.86 -17.23
C VAL A 87 -10.88 2.76 -16.29
N ASN A 88 -11.15 1.57 -15.75
CA ASN A 88 -12.25 1.31 -14.82
C ASN A 88 -11.81 1.34 -13.35
N MET A 89 -10.50 1.48 -13.08
CA MET A 89 -9.96 1.57 -11.74
C MET A 89 -10.45 2.82 -11.01
N THR A 90 -10.76 2.65 -9.73
CA THR A 90 -11.06 3.73 -8.79
C THR A 90 -10.45 3.41 -7.43
N VAL A 91 -10.17 4.44 -6.61
CA VAL A 91 -9.67 4.20 -5.24
C VAL A 91 -10.65 3.35 -4.40
N PRO A 92 -11.98 3.52 -4.48
CA PRO A 92 -12.92 2.60 -3.82
C PRO A 92 -12.76 1.14 -4.23
N ASN A 93 -12.55 0.84 -5.52
CA ASN A 93 -12.31 -0.53 -5.99
C ASN A 93 -11.00 -1.10 -5.41
N GLU A 94 -9.93 -0.31 -5.39
CA GLU A 94 -8.65 -0.73 -4.80
C GLU A 94 -8.75 -0.96 -3.28
N ILE A 95 -9.59 -0.19 -2.57
CA ILE A 95 -9.86 -0.46 -1.16
C ILE A 95 -10.54 -1.82 -0.98
N ASP A 96 -11.51 -2.16 -1.84
CA ASP A 96 -12.18 -3.46 -1.80
C ASP A 96 -11.21 -4.59 -2.16
N ASP A 97 -10.29 -4.38 -3.11
CA ASP A 97 -9.21 -5.31 -3.45
C ASP A 97 -8.26 -5.53 -2.26
N ALA A 98 -7.82 -4.47 -1.59
CA ALA A 98 -6.98 -4.57 -0.40
C ALA A 98 -7.70 -5.33 0.74
N MET A 99 -8.98 -5.06 0.95
CA MET A 99 -9.78 -5.79 1.94
C MET A 99 -9.93 -7.28 1.58
N ALA A 100 -10.06 -7.62 0.30
CA ALA A 100 -10.09 -9.01 -0.17
C ALA A 100 -8.74 -9.71 0.07
N ALA A 101 -7.62 -9.03 -0.20
CA ALA A 101 -6.27 -9.55 0.09
C ALA A 101 -6.05 -9.77 1.58
N VAL A 102 -6.47 -8.83 2.43
CA VAL A 102 -6.45 -8.99 3.90
C VAL A 102 -7.32 -10.18 4.34
N ALA A 103 -8.52 -10.31 3.81
CA ALA A 103 -9.41 -11.42 4.13
C ALA A 103 -8.82 -12.78 3.71
N PHE A 104 -8.08 -12.82 2.59
CA PHE A 104 -7.34 -14.00 2.17
C PHE A 104 -6.20 -14.31 3.15
N ALA A 105 -5.33 -13.33 3.45
CA ALA A 105 -4.19 -13.49 4.36
C ALA A 105 -4.63 -14.02 5.75
N ARG A 106 -5.72 -13.51 6.30
CA ARG A 106 -6.28 -13.95 7.58
C ARG A 106 -6.76 -15.40 7.62
N ARG A 107 -7.05 -16.00 6.47
CA ARG A 107 -7.47 -17.41 6.36
C ARG A 107 -6.30 -18.38 6.18
N LEU A 108 -5.08 -17.88 6.00
CA LEU A 108 -3.90 -18.73 5.91
C LEU A 108 -3.68 -19.44 7.25
N PRO A 109 -3.49 -20.78 7.25
CA PRO A 109 -3.20 -21.51 8.48
C PRO A 109 -1.95 -21.02 9.20
N GLN A 110 -1.00 -20.46 8.45
CA GLN A 110 0.27 -19.93 8.94
C GLN A 110 0.14 -18.49 9.47
N ALA A 111 -0.96 -17.80 9.25
CA ALA A 111 -1.10 -16.43 9.73
C ALA A 111 -1.41 -16.40 11.24
N ALA A 112 -0.58 -15.69 12.01
CA ALA A 112 -0.88 -15.31 13.39
C ALA A 112 -1.74 -14.05 13.40
N ASP A 113 -1.29 -13.02 12.66
CA ASP A 113 -1.92 -11.71 12.52
C ASP A 113 -1.65 -11.15 11.13
N VAL A 114 -2.35 -10.06 10.77
CA VAL A 114 -2.16 -9.36 9.51
C VAL A 114 -1.84 -7.90 9.76
N SER A 115 -0.78 -7.43 9.11
CA SER A 115 -0.44 -6.01 8.99
C SER A 115 -0.66 -5.54 7.55
N LEU A 116 -0.90 -4.25 7.36
CA LEU A 116 -1.11 -3.65 6.05
C LEU A 116 -0.04 -2.60 5.78
N VAL A 117 0.59 -2.68 4.63
CA VAL A 117 1.63 -1.75 4.18
C VAL A 117 1.20 -1.17 2.84
N GLY A 118 1.33 0.13 2.63
CA GLY A 118 0.98 0.73 1.35
C GLY A 118 1.90 1.85 0.94
N HIS A 119 2.27 1.88 -0.34
CA HIS A 119 3.07 2.94 -0.94
C HIS A 119 2.19 3.84 -1.81
N SER A 120 2.39 5.16 -1.72
CA SER A 120 1.75 6.14 -2.60
C SER A 120 0.21 6.04 -2.55
N GLN A 121 -0.50 5.83 -3.68
CA GLN A 121 -1.94 5.56 -3.70
C GLN A 121 -2.31 4.34 -2.87
N GLY A 122 -1.47 3.27 -2.91
CA GLY A 122 -1.63 2.11 -2.03
C GLY A 122 -1.58 2.46 -0.54
N GLY A 123 -0.86 3.54 -0.16
CA GLY A 123 -0.88 4.10 1.18
C GLY A 123 -2.25 4.67 1.56
N VAL A 124 -2.88 5.43 0.66
CA VAL A 124 -4.27 5.92 0.86
C VAL A 124 -5.25 4.76 0.97
N VAL A 125 -5.15 3.80 0.05
CA VAL A 125 -5.97 2.58 0.05
C VAL A 125 -5.82 1.83 1.37
N SER A 126 -4.59 1.62 1.83
CA SER A 126 -4.28 0.93 3.08
C SER A 126 -4.83 1.67 4.30
N ALA A 127 -4.68 3.01 4.35
CA ALA A 127 -5.21 3.82 5.43
C ALA A 127 -6.74 3.74 5.51
N MET A 128 -7.42 3.82 4.37
CA MET A 128 -8.89 3.75 4.32
C MET A 128 -9.40 2.33 4.58
N ALA A 129 -8.71 1.29 4.09
CA ALA A 129 -9.04 -0.10 4.40
C ALA A 129 -8.87 -0.40 5.89
N ALA A 130 -7.77 0.05 6.52
CA ALA A 130 -7.55 -0.10 7.95
C ALA A 130 -8.62 0.63 8.77
N GLY A 131 -9.00 1.85 8.37
CA GLY A 131 -10.08 2.61 9.02
C GLY A 131 -11.47 1.95 8.90
N ARG A 132 -11.71 1.13 7.86
CA ARG A 132 -12.94 0.33 7.71
C ARG A 132 -12.90 -0.97 8.52
N LEU A 133 -11.74 -1.61 8.60
CA LEU A 133 -11.57 -2.93 9.21
C LEU A 133 -11.28 -2.88 10.71
N GLY A 134 -10.61 -1.81 11.17
CA GLY A 134 -10.21 -1.61 12.57
C GLY A 134 -9.03 -2.47 13.02
N SER A 135 -8.52 -2.17 14.22
CA SER A 135 -7.36 -2.85 14.83
C SER A 135 -7.61 -4.30 15.25
N GLY A 136 -8.86 -4.70 15.34
CA GLY A 136 -9.24 -6.12 15.52
C GLY A 136 -8.92 -6.99 14.31
N VAL A 137 -8.74 -6.39 13.13
CA VAL A 137 -8.43 -7.08 11.86
C VAL A 137 -7.01 -6.79 11.41
N ILE A 138 -6.60 -5.51 11.41
CA ILE A 138 -5.27 -5.05 11.03
C ILE A 138 -4.48 -4.72 12.30
N LYS A 139 -3.44 -5.49 12.57
CA LYS A 139 -2.64 -5.32 13.81
C LYS A 139 -1.75 -4.10 13.79
N SER A 140 -1.19 -3.77 12.63
CA SER A 140 -0.40 -2.55 12.42
C SER A 140 -0.51 -2.09 10.97
N LEU A 141 -0.26 -0.81 10.75
CA LEU A 141 -0.39 -0.14 9.48
C LEU A 141 0.87 0.67 9.16
N VAL A 142 1.40 0.52 7.95
CA VAL A 142 2.50 1.35 7.45
C VAL A 142 2.08 2.07 6.17
N LEU A 143 2.28 3.37 6.15
CA LEU A 143 1.96 4.28 5.05
C LEU A 143 3.26 4.91 4.53
N MET A 144 3.69 4.53 3.35
CA MET A 144 4.90 5.05 2.71
C MET A 144 4.52 6.07 1.66
N ALA A 145 4.91 7.33 1.86
CA ALA A 145 4.57 8.46 0.99
C ALA A 145 3.08 8.48 0.57
N PRO A 146 2.10 8.39 1.52
CA PRO A 146 0.69 8.17 1.21
C PRO A 146 0.11 9.32 0.40
N ALA A 147 -0.36 9.03 -0.82
CA ALA A 147 -0.70 10.00 -1.85
C ALA A 147 -2.09 10.64 -1.70
N ALA A 148 -2.42 11.19 -0.52
CA ALA A 148 -3.70 11.88 -0.33
C ALA A 148 -3.86 13.16 -1.19
N VAL A 149 -2.78 13.61 -1.83
CA VAL A 149 -2.79 14.65 -2.87
C VAL A 149 -3.72 14.30 -4.03
N LEU A 150 -3.99 13.00 -4.28
CA LEU A 150 -4.88 12.53 -5.34
C LEU A 150 -6.27 13.21 -5.33
N LYS A 151 -6.79 13.51 -4.14
CA LYS A 151 -8.06 14.23 -4.00
C LYS A 151 -7.94 15.68 -4.45
N ASP A 152 -6.89 16.37 -4.02
CA ASP A 152 -6.65 17.75 -4.39
C ASP A 152 -6.31 17.88 -5.89
N ASP A 153 -5.58 16.93 -6.44
CA ASP A 153 -5.29 16.85 -7.86
C ASP A 153 -6.56 16.64 -8.68
N ALA A 154 -7.43 15.72 -8.26
CA ALA A 154 -8.73 15.52 -8.88
C ALA A 154 -9.59 16.79 -8.84
N LEU A 155 -9.64 17.51 -7.69
CA LEU A 155 -10.36 18.76 -7.53
C LEU A 155 -9.80 19.91 -8.41
N ARG A 156 -8.47 19.94 -8.60
CA ARG A 156 -7.81 20.92 -9.50
C ARG A 156 -7.94 20.57 -10.97
N GLY A 157 -8.41 19.34 -11.30
CA GLY A 157 -8.45 18.85 -12.67
C GLY A 157 -7.08 18.56 -13.26
N ASN A 158 -6.15 18.09 -12.45
CA ASN A 158 -4.81 17.68 -12.89
C ASN A 158 -4.36 16.42 -12.13
N THR A 159 -4.28 15.30 -12.81
CA THR A 159 -3.76 14.04 -12.23
C THR A 159 -2.55 13.58 -13.02
N MET A 160 -1.38 13.50 -12.36
CA MET A 160 -0.13 13.04 -12.97
C MET A 160 0.22 13.76 -14.29
N GLY A 161 -0.05 15.09 -14.36
CA GLY A 161 0.22 15.92 -15.53
C GLY A 161 -0.86 15.93 -16.61
N ALA A 162 -1.89 15.11 -16.50
CA ALA A 162 -3.05 15.16 -17.38
C ALA A 162 -4.10 16.14 -16.84
N THR A 163 -4.56 17.06 -17.68
CA THR A 163 -5.52 18.12 -17.30
C THR A 163 -6.93 17.82 -17.80
N TYR A 164 -7.94 18.17 -17.01
CA TYR A 164 -9.35 17.96 -17.33
C TYR A 164 -10.23 18.90 -16.49
N ASP A 165 -11.49 19.09 -16.91
CA ASP A 165 -12.51 19.72 -16.05
C ASP A 165 -13.03 18.66 -15.06
N PRO A 166 -12.83 18.82 -13.74
CA PRO A 166 -13.25 17.81 -12.76
C PRO A 166 -14.78 17.62 -12.69
N TRP A 167 -15.55 18.64 -13.08
CA TRP A 167 -17.02 18.62 -13.05
C TRP A 167 -17.63 18.07 -14.35
N HIS A 168 -16.86 18.12 -15.46
CA HIS A 168 -17.25 17.64 -16.78
C HIS A 168 -16.18 16.71 -17.35
N ALA A 169 -15.62 15.82 -16.50
CA ALA A 169 -14.59 14.90 -16.94
C ALA A 169 -15.05 14.08 -18.14
N PRO A 170 -14.22 13.95 -19.20
CA PRO A 170 -14.51 13.10 -20.33
C PRO A 170 -14.60 11.63 -19.89
N GLU A 171 -15.00 10.74 -20.78
CA GLU A 171 -15.07 9.30 -20.49
C GLU A 171 -13.73 8.77 -19.93
N TYR A 172 -12.62 9.25 -20.49
CA TYR A 172 -11.28 9.03 -19.95
C TYR A 172 -10.35 10.21 -20.29
N VAL A 173 -9.26 10.30 -19.51
CA VAL A 173 -8.16 11.24 -19.71
C VAL A 173 -6.90 10.43 -20.03
N ALA A 174 -6.18 10.78 -21.11
CA ALA A 174 -4.90 10.14 -21.43
C ALA A 174 -3.80 10.66 -20.49
N LEU A 175 -3.15 9.74 -19.77
CA LEU A 175 -2.00 10.07 -18.92
C LEU A 175 -0.70 10.05 -19.74
N PRO A 176 0.31 10.85 -19.35
CA PRO A 176 1.64 10.80 -19.98
C PRO A 176 2.28 9.41 -19.95
N SER A 177 1.92 8.57 -18.98
CA SER A 177 2.35 7.18 -18.87
C SER A 177 1.75 6.24 -19.91
N GLY A 178 0.82 6.71 -20.76
CA GLY A 178 0.10 5.92 -21.75
C GLY A 178 -1.19 5.26 -21.23
N HIS A 179 -1.44 5.30 -19.93
CA HIS A 179 -2.70 4.80 -19.36
C HIS A 179 -3.86 5.75 -19.65
N ARG A 180 -5.08 5.24 -19.57
CA ARG A 180 -6.32 6.02 -19.67
C ARG A 180 -6.98 6.08 -18.29
N LEU A 181 -7.02 7.27 -17.68
CA LEU A 181 -7.69 7.51 -16.40
C LEU A 181 -9.19 7.71 -16.67
N GLY A 182 -10.01 6.83 -16.13
CA GLY A 182 -11.45 6.88 -16.35
C GLY A 182 -12.16 8.00 -15.57
N ARG A 183 -13.30 8.46 -16.10
CA ARG A 183 -14.18 9.43 -15.43
C ARG A 183 -14.54 9.02 -14.01
N ALA A 184 -14.78 7.72 -13.80
CA ALA A 184 -15.15 7.18 -12.48
C ALA A 184 -14.08 7.44 -11.41
N TYR A 185 -12.79 7.37 -11.79
CA TYR A 185 -11.70 7.73 -10.86
C TYR A 185 -11.84 9.19 -10.41
N VAL A 186 -11.96 10.12 -11.37
CA VAL A 186 -12.09 11.56 -11.06
C VAL A 186 -13.30 11.81 -10.16
N GLN A 187 -14.47 11.28 -10.54
CA GLN A 187 -15.72 11.48 -9.80
C GLN A 187 -15.68 10.93 -8.37
N THR A 188 -14.99 9.83 -8.15
CA THR A 188 -14.84 9.24 -6.81
C THR A 188 -13.75 9.94 -6.00
N ALA A 189 -12.62 10.30 -6.62
CA ALA A 189 -11.49 10.93 -5.94
C ALA A 189 -11.84 12.28 -5.30
N VAL A 190 -12.62 13.13 -5.99
CA VAL A 190 -13.02 14.47 -5.48
C VAL A 190 -13.79 14.42 -4.15
N SER A 191 -14.47 13.33 -3.85
CA SER A 191 -15.32 13.18 -2.66
C SER A 191 -14.76 12.22 -1.61
N LEU A 192 -13.58 11.63 -1.82
CA LEU A 192 -13.02 10.65 -0.89
C LEU A 192 -12.82 11.23 0.52
N PRO A 193 -13.39 10.61 1.56
CA PRO A 193 -13.15 10.98 2.96
C PRO A 193 -11.87 10.31 3.48
N ILE A 194 -10.71 10.68 2.93
CA ILE A 194 -9.44 9.97 3.16
C ILE A 194 -9.06 10.00 4.64
N TYR A 195 -8.86 11.19 5.19
CA TYR A 195 -8.39 11.36 6.56
C TYR A 195 -9.46 10.98 7.58
N GLU A 196 -10.72 11.31 7.30
CA GLU A 196 -11.86 10.98 8.15
C GLU A 196 -12.05 9.47 8.28
N THR A 197 -11.72 8.71 7.23
CA THR A 197 -11.75 7.26 7.26
C THR A 197 -10.52 6.70 7.96
N ALA A 198 -9.33 7.19 7.63
CA ALA A 198 -8.07 6.77 8.24
C ALA A 198 -8.07 7.00 9.76
N ALA A 199 -8.62 8.11 10.24
CA ALA A 199 -8.72 8.45 11.66
C ALA A 199 -9.56 7.47 12.50
N ARG A 200 -10.34 6.58 11.86
CA ARG A 200 -11.08 5.53 12.57
C ARG A 200 -10.21 4.32 12.94
N TYR A 201 -9.02 4.22 12.36
CA TYR A 201 -8.08 3.17 12.73
C TYR A 201 -7.40 3.53 14.06
N ASP A 202 -7.61 2.71 15.06
CA ASP A 202 -7.15 2.90 16.44
C ASP A 202 -5.91 2.03 16.80
N GLY A 203 -5.43 1.22 15.85
CA GLY A 203 -4.20 0.45 15.98
C GLY A 203 -2.93 1.28 15.77
N PRO A 204 -1.75 0.70 16.02
CA PRO A 204 -0.48 1.36 15.75
C PRO A 204 -0.26 1.59 14.26
N ALA A 205 0.14 2.79 13.91
CA ALA A 205 0.44 3.19 12.54
C ALA A 205 1.79 3.90 12.43
N LEU A 206 2.45 3.76 11.30
CA LEU A 206 3.66 4.48 10.92
C LEU A 206 3.44 5.15 9.57
N VAL A 207 3.79 6.42 9.46
CA VAL A 207 4.00 7.10 8.19
C VAL A 207 5.49 7.25 7.95
N VAL A 208 5.97 6.85 6.77
CA VAL A 208 7.34 7.14 6.30
C VAL A 208 7.24 8.03 5.08
N HIS A 209 7.96 9.17 5.05
CA HIS A 209 7.84 10.12 3.94
C HIS A 209 9.16 10.83 3.65
N GLY A 210 9.55 10.89 2.37
CA GLY A 210 10.70 11.64 1.90
C GLY A 210 10.44 13.15 1.93
N MET A 211 11.36 13.94 2.51
CA MET A 211 11.17 15.39 2.63
C MET A 211 11.32 16.14 1.29
N ALA A 212 12.01 15.53 0.30
CA ALA A 212 12.16 16.08 -1.03
C ALA A 212 11.14 15.50 -2.05
N ASP A 213 10.11 14.80 -1.57
CA ASP A 213 9.03 14.26 -2.40
C ASP A 213 8.29 15.40 -3.15
N ARG A 214 8.41 15.37 -4.50
CA ARG A 214 7.79 16.35 -5.39
C ARG A 214 6.50 15.82 -6.05
N VAL A 215 6.20 14.55 -5.84
CA VAL A 215 4.96 13.90 -6.30
C VAL A 215 3.87 14.08 -5.26
N VAL A 216 4.21 13.74 -4.01
CA VAL A 216 3.33 13.90 -2.85
C VAL A 216 4.07 14.73 -1.79
N PRO A 217 3.78 16.02 -1.63
CA PRO A 217 4.38 16.80 -0.58
C PRO A 217 4.27 16.11 0.79
N TYR A 218 5.38 16.03 1.55
CA TYR A 218 5.43 15.29 2.81
C TYR A 218 4.40 15.77 3.85
N THR A 219 3.88 16.99 3.71
CA THR A 219 2.82 17.54 4.54
C THR A 219 1.53 16.73 4.52
N TYR A 220 1.28 15.94 3.45
CA TYR A 220 0.16 14.99 3.42
C TYR A 220 0.41 13.82 4.36
N GLY A 221 1.64 13.34 4.47
CA GLY A 221 2.05 12.32 5.45
C GLY A 221 1.96 12.85 6.89
N GLU A 222 2.43 14.08 7.13
CA GLU A 222 2.28 14.74 8.44
C GLU A 222 0.81 14.83 8.86
N ARG A 223 -0.09 15.09 7.90
CA ARG A 223 -1.52 15.14 8.17
C ARG A 223 -2.06 13.77 8.62
N PHE A 224 -1.68 12.68 7.98
CA PHE A 224 -2.04 11.34 8.45
C PHE A 224 -1.58 11.11 9.90
N ALA A 225 -0.31 11.42 10.21
CA ALA A 225 0.23 11.26 11.54
C ALA A 225 -0.49 12.10 12.61
N ARG A 226 -1.00 13.29 12.22
CA ARG A 226 -1.77 14.16 13.13
C ARG A 226 -3.22 13.71 13.32
N GLU A 227 -3.87 13.22 12.25
CA GLU A 227 -5.30 12.89 12.27
C GLU A 227 -5.56 11.47 12.83
N MET A 228 -4.59 10.56 12.73
CA MET A 228 -4.73 9.19 13.22
C MET A 228 -4.31 9.06 14.68
N PRO A 229 -5.09 8.35 15.55
CA PRO A 229 -4.90 8.39 17.00
C PRO A 229 -3.56 7.86 17.52
N ARG A 230 -2.96 6.88 16.82
CA ARG A 230 -1.74 6.18 17.23
C ARG A 230 -0.76 6.07 16.08
N CYS A 231 -0.43 7.19 15.46
CA CYS A 231 0.42 7.23 14.28
C CYS A 231 1.75 7.93 14.57
N GLU A 232 2.84 7.23 14.30
CA GLU A 232 4.19 7.77 14.31
C GLU A 232 4.53 8.33 12.92
N LEU A 233 5.36 9.37 12.86
CA LEU A 233 5.89 9.93 11.63
C LEU A 233 7.41 9.77 11.59
N SER A 234 7.90 9.13 10.54
CA SER A 234 9.31 9.04 10.19
C SER A 234 9.55 9.79 8.90
N VAL A 235 10.28 10.90 8.95
CA VAL A 235 10.67 11.65 7.74
C VAL A 235 12.06 11.27 7.30
N VAL A 236 12.26 11.13 5.99
CA VAL A 236 13.56 10.81 5.39
C VAL A 236 14.12 12.07 4.74
N PRO A 237 15.11 12.73 5.37
CA PRO A 237 15.67 13.99 4.85
C PRO A 237 16.26 13.81 3.47
N GLY A 238 15.88 14.70 2.54
CA GLY A 238 16.44 14.73 1.17
C GLY A 238 15.95 13.64 0.23
N ASP A 239 15.13 12.70 0.69
CA ASP A 239 14.65 11.61 -0.15
C ASP A 239 13.34 11.97 -0.87
N ASP A 240 13.08 11.27 -1.96
CA ASP A 240 11.96 11.51 -2.88
C ASP A 240 10.78 10.52 -2.66
N HIS A 241 9.83 10.52 -3.61
CA HIS A 241 8.60 9.73 -3.55
C HIS A 241 8.82 8.21 -3.51
N VAL A 242 9.86 7.74 -4.16
CA VAL A 242 10.20 6.31 -4.27
C VAL A 242 11.40 5.92 -3.42
N PHE A 243 11.85 6.83 -2.55
CA PHE A 243 13.00 6.62 -1.68
C PHE A 243 14.26 6.23 -2.45
N SER A 244 14.48 6.92 -3.58
CA SER A 244 15.58 6.59 -4.51
C SER A 244 16.97 6.79 -3.91
N GLY A 245 17.08 7.58 -2.85
CA GLY A 245 18.33 7.81 -2.13
C GLY A 245 18.74 6.62 -1.28
N ASP A 246 17.78 5.93 -0.65
CA ASP A 246 18.10 4.83 0.27
C ASP A 246 16.88 3.93 0.59
N VAL A 247 16.29 3.32 -0.43
CA VAL A 247 15.10 2.45 -0.29
C VAL A 247 15.35 1.26 0.66
N GLU A 248 16.56 0.74 0.71
CA GLU A 248 16.92 -0.40 1.56
C GLU A 248 16.89 -0.05 3.06
N ASN A 249 17.40 1.12 3.44
CA ASN A 249 17.30 1.58 4.83
C ASN A 249 15.88 1.93 5.22
N VAL A 250 15.09 2.49 4.29
CA VAL A 250 13.66 2.74 4.53
C VAL A 250 12.92 1.42 4.74
N ALA A 251 13.16 0.42 3.90
CA ALA A 251 12.56 -0.91 4.05
C ALA A 251 12.97 -1.58 5.38
N SER A 252 14.25 -1.43 5.77
CA SER A 252 14.76 -1.94 7.06
C SER A 252 14.06 -1.25 8.23
N ALA A 253 13.92 0.07 8.22
CA ALA A 253 13.23 0.83 9.26
C ALA A 253 11.74 0.44 9.39
N VAL A 254 11.07 0.18 8.26
CA VAL A 254 9.69 -0.33 8.25
C VAL A 254 9.61 -1.70 8.92
N ALA A 255 10.50 -2.63 8.56
CA ALA A 255 10.53 -3.97 9.14
C ALA A 255 10.84 -3.92 10.65
N GLU A 256 11.82 -3.16 11.07
CA GLU A 256 12.17 -2.97 12.49
C GLU A 256 11.01 -2.40 13.30
N TRP A 257 10.30 -1.40 12.75
CA TRP A 257 9.14 -0.82 13.43
C TRP A 257 8.01 -1.85 13.58
N LEU A 258 7.75 -2.66 12.55
CA LEU A 258 6.73 -3.71 12.59
C LEU A 258 7.09 -4.80 13.62
N VAL A 259 8.34 -5.29 13.64
CA VAL A 259 8.83 -6.25 14.66
C VAL A 259 8.60 -5.69 16.06
N LYS A 260 9.13 -4.51 16.33
CA LYS A 260 8.99 -3.86 17.66
C LYS A 260 7.55 -3.62 18.09
N THR A 261 6.65 -3.37 17.12
CA THR A 261 5.25 -3.08 17.40
C THR A 261 4.45 -4.35 17.73
N LEU A 262 4.81 -5.47 17.11
CA LEU A 262 4.10 -6.75 17.25
C LEU A 262 4.64 -7.63 18.40
N GLU A 263 5.83 -7.34 18.93
CA GLU A 263 6.40 -8.00 20.12
C GLU A 263 5.83 -7.47 21.46
N LYS A 264 5.01 -6.40 21.42
CA LYS A 264 4.34 -5.81 22.58
C LYS A 264 2.94 -6.38 22.80
#